data_3e4fa6093e4d6c613c071406aece87e6
#
_entry.id   3e4fa6093e4d6c613c071406aece87e6
#
_cell.length_a   1.000
_cell.length_b   1.000
_cell.length_c   1.000
_cell.angle_alpha   90.00
_cell.angle_beta   90.00
_cell.angle_gamma   90.00
#
_symmetry.space_group_name_H-M   'P 1'
#
loop_
_entity.id
_entity.type
_entity.pdbx_description
1 polymer ?
#
loop_
_entity_poly.entity_id
_entity_poly.type
_entity_poly.pdbx_seq_one_letter_code
_entity_poly.pdbx_strand_id
1 'polypeptide(L)'
;MPFDLSPGIAAALAVALLGASFVRGYSGFGFSAIFIAFASLITNPLPLIPVVFACEMLMTLFQARGIRGHVDWRRVGALLVGAAIALPFAVSLVLSLGEANVRLTVSLIVGVMALVLLSGWTLQRRIAAPGAMGVGLLSGAINSAGVGGLPVAVLLSAQQISPATFRATMIVYLTGLDMLTLPLMAHGGLVTWDTAFAALIAFPILGLGVWLGGRRFIGTPPVTFRKFAVLLLLILSGLGLIRAILP
;
A
#
# COMPACT_ATOMS: atom_id res chain seq x y z
N MET A 1 -17.69 12.79 13.14
CA MET A 1 -17.03 11.91 12.13
C MET A 1 -15.63 11.57 12.64
N PRO A 2 -15.04 10.41 12.30
CA PRO A 2 -13.65 10.13 12.68
C PRO A 2 -12.72 11.25 12.20
N PHE A 3 -11.76 11.62 13.04
CA PHE A 3 -10.75 12.67 12.74
C PHE A 3 -11.34 14.06 12.43
N ASP A 4 -12.54 14.37 12.86
CA ASP A 4 -13.24 15.66 12.63
C ASP A 4 -13.27 16.11 11.16
N LEU A 5 -13.30 15.14 10.24
CA LEU A 5 -13.35 15.39 8.81
C LEU A 5 -14.67 16.05 8.38
N SER A 6 -14.58 17.04 7.49
CA SER A 6 -15.79 17.60 6.87
C SER A 6 -16.52 16.54 6.03
N PRO A 7 -17.86 16.63 5.88
CA PRO A 7 -18.63 15.66 5.09
C PRO A 7 -18.14 15.51 3.66
N GLY A 8 -17.68 16.59 3.04
CA GLY A 8 -17.13 16.57 1.67
C GLY A 8 -15.82 15.79 1.57
N ILE A 9 -14.90 15.99 2.52
CA ILE A 9 -13.64 15.24 2.59
C ILE A 9 -13.92 13.76 2.87
N ALA A 10 -14.82 13.46 3.80
CA ALA A 10 -15.19 12.07 4.11
C ALA A 10 -15.79 11.34 2.89
N ALA A 11 -16.66 12.00 2.13
CA ALA A 11 -17.23 11.45 0.90
C ALA A 11 -16.14 11.21 -0.18
N ALA A 12 -15.21 12.16 -0.36
CA ALA A 12 -14.10 12.00 -1.29
C ALA A 12 -13.18 10.84 -0.90
N LEU A 13 -12.88 10.69 0.40
CA LEU A 13 -12.10 9.56 0.92
C LEU A 13 -12.84 8.23 0.73
N ALA A 14 -14.16 8.18 0.91
CA ALA A 14 -14.95 6.97 0.67
C ALA A 14 -14.89 6.51 -0.81
N VAL A 15 -14.96 7.46 -1.75
CA VAL A 15 -14.77 7.17 -3.19
C VAL A 15 -13.35 6.67 -3.46
N ALA A 16 -12.34 7.30 -2.88
CA ALA A 16 -10.96 6.85 -2.99
C ALA A 16 -10.74 5.46 -2.40
N LEU A 17 -11.37 5.14 -1.25
CA LEU A 17 -11.36 3.80 -0.64
C LEU A 17 -11.93 2.75 -1.58
N LEU A 18 -13.08 3.04 -2.22
CA LEU A 18 -13.69 2.13 -3.17
C LEU A 18 -12.78 1.87 -4.38
N GLY A 19 -12.22 2.92 -4.99
CA GLY A 19 -11.30 2.81 -6.10
C GLY A 19 -10.01 2.07 -5.74
N ALA A 20 -9.39 2.42 -4.62
CA ALA A 20 -8.16 1.77 -4.14
C ALA A 20 -8.39 0.30 -3.76
N SER A 21 -9.51 -0.04 -3.10
CA SER A 21 -9.86 -1.43 -2.78
C SER A 21 -10.18 -2.26 -4.02
N PHE A 22 -10.78 -1.67 -5.06
CA PHE A 22 -10.95 -2.30 -6.36
C PHE A 22 -9.59 -2.64 -6.99
N VAL A 23 -8.64 -1.68 -7.00
CA VAL A 23 -7.28 -1.92 -7.51
C VAL A 23 -6.61 -3.06 -6.74
N ARG A 24 -6.68 -3.07 -5.42
CA ARG A 24 -6.13 -4.17 -4.62
C ARG A 24 -6.83 -5.51 -4.89
N GLY A 25 -8.14 -5.50 -5.02
CA GLY A 25 -8.92 -6.70 -5.35
C GLY A 25 -8.46 -7.34 -6.64
N TYR A 26 -8.10 -6.53 -7.63
CA TYR A 26 -7.59 -6.97 -8.92
C TYR A 26 -6.11 -7.38 -8.85
N SER A 27 -5.22 -6.48 -8.44
CA SER A 27 -3.77 -6.63 -8.54
C SER A 27 -3.11 -7.28 -7.32
N GLY A 28 -3.77 -7.26 -6.16
CA GLY A 28 -3.20 -7.69 -4.89
C GLY A 28 -2.36 -6.62 -4.17
N PHE A 29 -2.19 -5.41 -4.74
CA PHE A 29 -1.43 -4.30 -4.16
C PHE A 29 -1.99 -2.94 -4.58
N GLY A 30 -1.38 -1.86 -4.09
CA GLY A 30 -1.64 -0.48 -4.53
C GLY A 30 -2.73 0.25 -3.74
N PHE A 31 -3.47 -0.42 -2.85
CA PHE A 31 -4.50 0.20 -2.03
C PHE A 31 -3.94 1.37 -1.22
N SER A 32 -2.96 1.09 -0.36
CA SER A 32 -2.34 2.08 0.51
C SER A 32 -1.73 3.24 -0.28
N ALA A 33 -0.97 2.92 -1.33
CA ALA A 33 -0.30 3.94 -2.14
C ALA A 33 -1.30 4.88 -2.83
N ILE A 34 -2.38 4.35 -3.43
CA ILE A 34 -3.42 5.15 -4.09
C ILE A 34 -4.20 5.98 -3.06
N PHE A 35 -4.63 5.35 -1.97
CA PHE A 35 -5.43 6.01 -0.96
C PHE A 35 -4.65 7.11 -0.24
N ILE A 36 -3.42 6.82 0.22
CA ILE A 36 -2.58 7.80 0.92
C ILE A 36 -2.13 8.93 -0.01
N ALA A 37 -1.77 8.63 -1.26
CA ALA A 37 -1.45 9.67 -2.24
C ALA A 37 -2.65 10.59 -2.50
N PHE A 38 -3.87 10.05 -2.62
CA PHE A 38 -5.09 10.86 -2.75
C PHE A 38 -5.38 11.65 -1.47
N ALA A 39 -5.34 11.00 -0.31
CA ALA A 39 -5.62 11.63 0.98
C ALA A 39 -4.66 12.81 1.23
N SER A 40 -3.37 12.67 0.86
CA SER A 40 -2.38 13.73 1.00
C SER A 40 -2.71 14.99 0.20
N LEU A 41 -3.57 14.91 -0.82
CA LEU A 41 -4.04 16.06 -1.58
C LEU A 41 -5.09 16.89 -0.85
N ILE A 42 -5.88 16.29 0.01
CA ILE A 42 -7.08 16.92 0.58
C ILE A 42 -7.06 17.04 2.11
N THR A 43 -6.22 16.26 2.79
CA THR A 43 -6.10 16.28 4.26
C THR A 43 -4.71 15.85 4.72
N ASN A 44 -4.46 15.89 6.04
CA ASN A 44 -3.26 15.30 6.64
C ASN A 44 -3.30 13.76 6.49
N PRO A 45 -2.34 13.13 5.79
CA PRO A 45 -2.35 11.70 5.59
C PRO A 45 -1.92 10.91 6.84
N LEU A 46 -1.18 11.52 7.77
CA LEU A 46 -0.54 10.81 8.89
C LEU A 46 -1.52 10.03 9.78
N PRO A 47 -2.65 10.60 10.24
CA PRO A 47 -3.63 9.87 11.05
C PRO A 47 -4.35 8.75 10.27
N LEU A 48 -4.36 8.82 8.94
CA LEU A 48 -5.01 7.85 8.07
C LEU A 48 -4.14 6.63 7.77
N ILE A 49 -2.82 6.70 8.00
CA ILE A 49 -1.91 5.57 7.73
C ILE A 49 -2.29 4.33 8.55
N PRO A 50 -2.51 4.40 9.88
CA PRO A 50 -2.96 3.22 10.65
C PRO A 50 -4.32 2.68 10.19
N VAL A 51 -5.24 3.56 9.74
CA VAL A 51 -6.54 3.14 9.16
C VAL A 51 -6.32 2.29 7.92
N VAL A 52 -5.41 2.72 7.05
CA VAL A 52 -5.05 1.98 5.82
C VAL A 52 -4.53 0.59 6.15
N PHE A 53 -3.65 0.44 7.13
CA PHE A 53 -3.12 -0.86 7.54
C PHE A 53 -4.21 -1.77 8.13
N ALA A 54 -5.08 -1.23 8.97
CA ALA A 54 -6.25 -1.97 9.46
C ALA A 54 -7.16 -2.42 8.29
N CYS A 55 -7.41 -1.54 7.33
CA CYS A 55 -8.19 -1.84 6.12
C CYS A 55 -7.51 -2.92 5.26
N GLU A 56 -6.18 -2.90 5.10
CA GLU A 56 -5.43 -3.92 4.35
C GLU A 56 -5.54 -5.30 5.00
N MET A 57 -5.46 -5.36 6.31
CA MET A 57 -5.68 -6.60 7.06
C MET A 57 -7.10 -7.13 6.88
N LEU A 58 -8.12 -6.26 6.98
CA LEU A 58 -9.52 -6.63 6.75
C LEU A 58 -9.76 -7.13 5.33
N MET A 59 -9.19 -6.48 4.31
CA MET A 59 -9.30 -6.92 2.91
C MET A 59 -8.70 -8.30 2.68
N THR A 60 -7.66 -8.67 3.43
CA THR A 60 -7.06 -10.01 3.32
C THR A 60 -8.03 -11.12 3.71
N LEU A 61 -8.97 -10.86 4.64
CA LEU A 61 -10.02 -11.82 5.00
C LEU A 61 -10.88 -12.19 3.79
N PHE A 62 -11.23 -11.21 2.94
CA PHE A 62 -11.99 -11.44 1.71
C PHE A 62 -11.18 -12.19 0.65
N GLN A 63 -9.84 -12.06 0.67
CA GLN A 63 -8.95 -12.63 -0.35
C GLN A 63 -8.33 -13.97 0.05
N ALA A 64 -8.40 -14.36 1.33
CA ALA A 64 -7.68 -15.50 1.90
C ALA A 64 -7.94 -16.84 1.19
N ARG A 65 -9.18 -17.05 0.73
CA ARG A 65 -9.53 -18.30 0.00
C ARG A 65 -8.91 -18.37 -1.38
N GLY A 66 -8.74 -17.22 -2.06
CA GLY A 66 -8.25 -17.16 -3.44
C GLY A 66 -6.73 -17.17 -3.59
N ILE A 67 -5.96 -17.11 -2.49
CA ILE A 67 -4.49 -17.05 -2.52
C ILE A 67 -3.81 -18.34 -2.09
N ARG A 68 -4.57 -19.33 -1.57
CA ARG A 68 -4.03 -20.60 -1.08
C ARG A 68 -3.28 -21.35 -2.18
N GLY A 69 -2.09 -21.82 -1.86
CA GLY A 69 -1.26 -22.62 -2.79
C GLY A 69 -0.41 -21.81 -3.78
N HIS A 70 -0.57 -20.48 -3.84
CA HIS A 70 0.19 -19.63 -4.78
C HIS A 70 1.23 -18.73 -4.09
N VAL A 71 1.33 -18.76 -2.76
CA VAL A 71 2.23 -17.90 -1.98
C VAL A 71 3.67 -18.41 -2.05
N ASP A 72 4.60 -17.53 -2.39
CA ASP A 72 6.05 -17.79 -2.25
C ASP A 72 6.49 -17.45 -0.82
N TRP A 73 6.27 -18.40 0.10
CA TRP A 73 6.56 -18.24 1.53
C TRP A 73 8.02 -17.91 1.83
N ARG A 74 8.96 -18.49 1.07
CA ARG A 74 10.39 -18.21 1.24
C ARG A 74 10.71 -16.75 0.97
N ARG A 75 10.09 -16.19 -0.06
CA ARG A 75 10.27 -14.79 -0.42
C ARG A 75 9.56 -13.86 0.57
N VAL A 76 8.34 -14.19 0.99
CA VAL A 76 7.62 -13.45 2.03
C VAL A 76 8.45 -13.38 3.30
N GLY A 77 8.98 -14.51 3.77
CA GLY A 77 9.81 -14.55 4.98
C GLY A 77 11.06 -13.65 4.88
N ALA A 78 11.80 -13.73 3.76
CA ALA A 78 12.99 -12.89 3.56
C ALA A 78 12.64 -11.39 3.51
N LEU A 79 11.56 -11.02 2.82
CA LEU A 79 11.06 -9.63 2.76
C LEU A 79 10.65 -9.12 4.14
N LEU A 80 9.90 -9.92 4.91
CA LEU A 80 9.44 -9.53 6.26
C LEU A 80 10.59 -9.39 7.25
N VAL A 81 11.62 -10.25 7.18
CA VAL A 81 12.82 -10.11 8.01
C VAL A 81 13.51 -8.78 7.73
N GLY A 82 13.70 -8.42 6.44
CA GLY A 82 14.26 -7.13 6.08
C GLY A 82 13.40 -5.96 6.57
N ALA A 83 12.08 -6.04 6.38
CA ALA A 83 11.16 -5.00 6.81
C ALA A 83 11.17 -4.82 8.35
N ALA A 84 11.17 -5.91 9.11
CA ALA A 84 11.16 -5.88 10.57
C ALA A 84 12.38 -5.14 11.15
N ILE A 85 13.53 -5.19 10.48
CA ILE A 85 14.74 -4.45 10.89
C ILE A 85 14.56 -2.93 10.70
N ALA A 86 13.95 -2.50 9.59
CA ALA A 86 13.81 -1.09 9.27
C ALA A 86 12.65 -0.40 9.99
N LEU A 87 11.55 -1.13 10.26
CA LEU A 87 10.30 -0.58 10.77
C LEU A 87 10.42 0.26 12.04
N PRO A 88 11.12 -0.17 13.12
CA PRO A 88 11.19 0.61 14.35
C PRO A 88 11.79 2.00 14.13
N PHE A 89 12.84 2.07 13.31
CA PHE A 89 13.50 3.34 12.98
C PHE A 89 12.62 4.21 12.08
N ALA A 90 11.97 3.59 11.10
CA ALA A 90 11.12 4.31 10.15
C ALA A 90 9.85 4.88 10.82
N VAL A 91 9.23 4.13 11.73
CA VAL A 91 8.08 4.64 12.49
C VAL A 91 8.51 5.79 13.40
N SER A 92 9.64 5.67 14.11
CA SER A 92 10.16 6.76 14.95
C SER A 92 10.46 8.01 14.11
N LEU A 93 11.00 7.84 12.91
CA LEU A 93 11.27 8.95 11.99
C LEU A 93 9.97 9.63 11.54
N VAL A 94 8.97 8.88 11.08
CA VAL A 94 7.73 9.48 10.58
C VAL A 94 6.96 10.22 11.67
N LEU A 95 7.04 9.76 12.92
CA LEU A 95 6.46 10.44 14.06
C LEU A 95 7.10 11.82 14.33
N SER A 96 8.36 11.99 13.96
CA SER A 96 9.07 13.28 14.09
C SER A 96 8.85 14.23 12.92
N LEU A 97 8.27 13.74 11.80
CA LEU A 97 8.01 14.57 10.63
C LEU A 97 6.71 15.35 10.78
N GLY A 98 6.75 16.63 10.37
CA GLY A 98 5.52 17.42 10.19
C GLY A 98 4.75 17.00 8.95
N GLU A 99 3.47 17.40 8.88
CA GLU A 99 2.53 17.05 7.78
C GLU A 99 3.11 17.32 6.38
N ALA A 100 3.74 18.48 6.17
CA ALA A 100 4.33 18.87 4.89
C ALA A 100 5.42 17.88 4.44
N ASN A 101 6.28 17.45 5.37
CA ASN A 101 7.35 16.50 5.08
C ASN A 101 6.81 15.10 4.80
N VAL A 102 5.77 14.66 5.50
CA VAL A 102 5.10 13.38 5.22
C VAL A 102 4.48 13.41 3.83
N ARG A 103 3.78 14.47 3.48
CA ARG A 103 3.17 14.67 2.15
C ARG A 103 4.22 14.64 1.03
N LEU A 104 5.31 15.38 1.19
CA LEU A 104 6.41 15.40 0.24
C LEU A 104 7.05 14.01 0.09
N THR A 105 7.33 13.34 1.21
CA THR A 105 7.92 11.99 1.24
C THR A 105 7.04 10.98 0.50
N VAL A 106 5.74 10.96 0.79
CA VAL A 106 4.76 10.09 0.10
C VAL A 106 4.79 10.36 -1.40
N SER A 107 4.68 11.62 -1.81
CA SER A 107 4.63 12.01 -3.23
C SER A 107 5.90 11.60 -3.97
N LEU A 108 7.08 11.85 -3.40
CA LEU A 108 8.37 11.47 -3.99
C LEU A 108 8.50 9.95 -4.15
N ILE A 109 8.21 9.20 -3.09
CA ILE A 109 8.33 7.74 -3.10
C ILE A 109 7.36 7.13 -4.12
N VAL A 110 6.08 7.55 -4.09
CA VAL A 110 5.07 7.04 -5.02
C VAL A 110 5.48 7.35 -6.47
N GLY A 111 5.93 8.58 -6.76
CA GLY A 111 6.37 8.98 -8.08
C GLY A 111 7.54 8.16 -8.60
N VAL A 112 8.60 8.04 -7.81
CA VAL A 112 9.79 7.25 -8.18
C VAL A 112 9.43 5.78 -8.41
N MET A 113 8.68 5.17 -7.49
CA MET A 113 8.30 3.77 -7.61
C MET A 113 7.35 3.53 -8.80
N ALA A 114 6.45 4.46 -9.07
CA ALA A 114 5.56 4.39 -10.24
C ALA A 114 6.34 4.49 -11.55
N LEU A 115 7.34 5.37 -11.64
CA LEU A 115 8.24 5.45 -12.81
C LEU A 115 9.01 4.14 -13.01
N VAL A 116 9.55 3.56 -11.95
CA VAL A 116 10.24 2.25 -12.02
C VAL A 116 9.27 1.16 -12.46
N LEU A 117 8.02 1.15 -11.97
CA LEU A 117 7.01 0.20 -12.43
C LEU A 117 6.66 0.39 -13.91
N LEU A 118 6.61 1.63 -14.41
CA LEU A 118 6.32 1.93 -15.82
C LEU A 118 7.47 1.55 -16.74
N SER A 119 8.72 1.65 -16.29
CA SER A 119 9.88 1.30 -17.12
C SER A 119 9.84 -0.15 -17.61
N GLY A 120 9.02 -1.00 -16.97
CA GLY A 120 8.91 -2.40 -17.34
C GLY A 120 10.20 -3.20 -17.06
N TRP A 121 11.06 -2.67 -16.19
CA TRP A 121 12.31 -3.34 -15.83
C TRP A 121 12.10 -4.78 -15.40
N THR A 122 12.89 -5.70 -15.95
CA THR A 122 12.79 -7.14 -15.70
C THR A 122 14.14 -7.71 -15.27
N LEU A 123 14.09 -8.67 -14.36
CA LEU A 123 15.23 -9.41 -13.86
C LEU A 123 15.18 -10.83 -14.40
N GLN A 124 16.21 -11.23 -15.14
CA GLN A 124 16.30 -12.58 -15.71
C GLN A 124 16.62 -13.64 -14.66
N ARG A 125 17.26 -13.25 -13.55
CA ARG A 125 17.61 -14.17 -12.46
C ARG A 125 16.67 -13.99 -11.27
N ARG A 126 16.32 -15.09 -10.62
CA ARG A 126 15.61 -15.05 -9.34
C ARG A 126 16.51 -14.37 -8.29
N ILE A 127 15.98 -13.36 -7.62
CA ILE A 127 16.68 -12.72 -6.50
C ILE A 127 16.81 -13.73 -5.35
N ALA A 128 18.05 -13.86 -4.85
CA ALA A 128 18.34 -14.67 -3.66
C ALA A 128 17.77 -14.02 -2.39
N ALA A 129 17.69 -14.79 -1.30
CA ALA A 129 17.13 -14.31 -0.03
C ALA A 129 17.75 -13.01 0.49
N PRO A 130 19.09 -12.78 0.43
CA PRO A 130 19.69 -11.50 0.84
C PRO A 130 19.17 -10.29 0.03
N GLY A 131 19.03 -10.47 -1.28
CA GLY A 131 18.47 -9.41 -2.14
C GLY A 131 16.99 -9.11 -1.81
N ALA A 132 16.19 -10.14 -1.52
CA ALA A 132 14.82 -9.96 -1.05
C ALA A 132 14.77 -9.26 0.31
N MET A 133 15.68 -9.59 1.24
CA MET A 133 15.81 -8.90 2.53
C MET A 133 16.13 -7.41 2.34
N GLY A 134 17.05 -7.07 1.40
CA GLY A 134 17.36 -5.67 1.07
C GLY A 134 16.14 -4.89 0.57
N VAL A 135 15.33 -5.50 -0.32
CA VAL A 135 14.07 -4.88 -0.76
C VAL A 135 13.07 -4.80 0.39
N GLY A 136 13.01 -5.81 1.25
CA GLY A 136 12.20 -5.79 2.47
C GLY A 136 12.58 -4.65 3.42
N LEU A 137 13.88 -4.41 3.61
CA LEU A 137 14.41 -3.30 4.40
C LEU A 137 13.96 -1.94 3.83
N LEU A 138 14.08 -1.73 2.52
CA LEU A 138 13.57 -0.55 1.85
C LEU A 138 12.04 -0.41 2.01
N SER A 139 11.33 -1.52 1.83
CA SER A 139 9.87 -1.56 1.98
C SER A 139 9.43 -1.20 3.41
N GLY A 140 10.07 -1.76 4.43
CA GLY A 140 9.84 -1.43 5.83
C GLY A 140 10.13 0.04 6.13
N ALA A 141 11.25 0.56 5.60
CA ALA A 141 11.63 1.97 5.79
C ALA A 141 10.56 2.94 5.29
N ILE A 142 9.93 2.66 4.15
CA ILE A 142 8.91 3.54 3.59
C ILE A 142 7.47 3.17 3.98
N ASN A 143 7.26 2.02 4.66
CA ASN A 143 5.92 1.61 5.09
C ASN A 143 5.34 2.53 6.17
N SER A 144 6.18 3.15 6.98
CA SER A 144 5.75 4.16 7.95
C SER A 144 5.01 5.35 7.30
N ALA A 145 5.26 5.61 6.01
CA ALA A 145 4.52 6.58 5.20
C ALA A 145 3.30 5.99 4.46
N GLY A 146 2.95 4.73 4.71
CA GLY A 146 1.79 4.05 4.11
C GLY A 146 2.00 3.55 2.68
N VAL A 147 3.24 3.47 2.18
CA VAL A 147 3.53 3.12 0.77
C VAL A 147 4.54 1.98 0.60
N GLY A 148 4.78 1.21 1.66
CA GLY A 148 5.78 0.13 1.71
C GLY A 148 5.60 -1.00 0.70
N GLY A 149 4.40 -1.20 0.18
CA GLY A 149 4.13 -2.22 -0.83
C GLY A 149 4.78 -1.97 -2.19
N LEU A 150 5.14 -0.73 -2.52
CA LEU A 150 5.63 -0.37 -3.85
C LEU A 150 6.98 -1.01 -4.23
N PRO A 151 8.04 -1.00 -3.38
CA PRO A 151 9.31 -1.67 -3.71
C PRO A 151 9.15 -3.17 -3.95
N VAL A 152 8.29 -3.82 -3.18
CA VAL A 152 8.02 -5.25 -3.35
C VAL A 152 7.21 -5.51 -4.62
N ALA A 153 6.28 -4.63 -4.97
CA ALA A 153 5.57 -4.70 -6.25
C ALA A 153 6.53 -4.52 -7.43
N VAL A 154 7.52 -3.62 -7.34
CA VAL A 154 8.60 -3.47 -8.32
C VAL A 154 9.41 -4.77 -8.43
N LEU A 155 9.90 -5.29 -7.31
CA LEU A 155 10.68 -6.54 -7.28
C LEU A 155 9.92 -7.70 -7.91
N LEU A 156 8.70 -7.96 -7.45
CA LEU A 156 7.91 -9.10 -7.92
C LEU A 156 7.48 -8.95 -9.37
N SER A 157 7.24 -7.71 -9.83
CA SER A 157 6.92 -7.43 -11.24
C SER A 157 8.11 -7.67 -12.16
N ALA A 158 9.31 -7.41 -11.68
CA ALA A 158 10.54 -7.64 -12.42
C ALA A 158 10.87 -9.14 -12.55
N GLN A 159 10.28 -10.00 -11.71
CA GLN A 159 10.50 -11.44 -11.72
C GLN A 159 9.51 -12.13 -12.69
N GLN A 160 9.97 -13.18 -13.35
CA GLN A 160 9.11 -14.03 -14.21
C GLN A 160 8.29 -15.01 -13.35
N ILE A 161 7.28 -14.50 -12.65
CA ILE A 161 6.36 -15.27 -11.83
C ILE A 161 4.93 -15.16 -12.36
N SER A 162 4.10 -16.16 -12.07
CA SER A 162 2.70 -16.15 -12.51
C SER A 162 1.93 -15.00 -11.83
N PRO A 163 0.91 -14.42 -12.49
CA PRO A 163 0.05 -13.41 -11.89
C PRO A 163 -0.59 -13.86 -10.57
N ALA A 164 -0.93 -15.15 -10.47
CA ALA A 164 -1.48 -15.73 -9.25
C ALA A 164 -0.46 -15.72 -8.10
N THR A 165 0.80 -16.11 -8.37
CA THR A 165 1.90 -16.06 -7.38
C THR A 165 2.22 -14.63 -6.99
N PHE A 166 2.28 -13.70 -7.94
CA PHE A 166 2.47 -12.28 -7.66
C PHE A 166 1.42 -11.77 -6.68
N ARG A 167 0.13 -11.94 -7.03
CA ARG A 167 -1.00 -11.46 -6.21
C ARG A 167 -1.02 -12.10 -4.83
N ALA A 168 -0.86 -13.41 -4.74
CA ALA A 168 -0.87 -14.13 -3.46
C ALA A 168 0.28 -13.71 -2.54
N THR A 169 1.50 -13.61 -3.10
CA THR A 169 2.69 -13.21 -2.36
C THR A 169 2.59 -11.77 -1.88
N MET A 170 2.07 -10.85 -2.71
CA MET A 170 1.83 -9.45 -2.33
C MET A 170 0.83 -9.33 -1.18
N ILE A 171 -0.31 -10.02 -1.27
CA ILE A 171 -1.35 -9.96 -0.23
C ILE A 171 -0.79 -10.44 1.12
N VAL A 172 -0.11 -11.59 1.15
CA VAL A 172 0.45 -12.15 2.39
C VAL A 172 1.59 -11.28 2.94
N TYR A 173 2.46 -10.78 2.06
CA TYR A 173 3.53 -9.88 2.45
C TYR A 173 3.00 -8.60 3.09
N LEU A 174 2.05 -7.92 2.44
CA LEU A 174 1.47 -6.66 2.94
C LEU A 174 0.77 -6.88 4.29
N THR A 175 -0.01 -7.95 4.41
CA THR A 175 -0.65 -8.30 5.68
C THR A 175 0.38 -8.51 6.80
N GLY A 176 1.46 -9.25 6.52
CA GLY A 176 2.54 -9.45 7.49
C GLY A 176 3.27 -8.14 7.84
N LEU A 177 3.48 -7.28 6.85
CA LEU A 177 4.09 -5.96 7.03
C LEU A 177 3.22 -5.07 7.94
N ASP A 178 1.90 -5.04 7.69
CA ASP A 178 0.95 -4.26 8.48
C ASP A 178 0.82 -4.80 9.92
N MET A 179 0.85 -6.13 10.08
CA MET A 179 0.88 -6.77 11.41
C MET A 179 2.12 -6.38 12.23
N LEU A 180 3.24 -6.10 11.58
CA LEU A 180 4.45 -5.60 12.23
C LEU A 180 4.37 -4.09 12.49
N THR A 181 3.81 -3.32 11.55
CA THR A 181 3.82 -1.85 11.59
C THR A 181 2.77 -1.29 12.54
N LEU A 182 1.56 -1.86 12.54
CA LEU A 182 0.42 -1.32 13.30
C LEU A 182 0.68 -1.28 14.82
N PRO A 183 1.26 -2.32 15.46
CA PRO A 183 1.64 -2.26 16.88
C PRO A 183 2.68 -1.18 17.19
N LEU A 184 3.65 -0.97 16.31
CA LEU A 184 4.67 0.08 16.47
C LEU A 184 4.02 1.47 16.40
N MET A 185 3.08 1.69 15.49
CA MET A 185 2.31 2.93 15.40
C MET A 185 1.37 3.12 16.59
N ALA A 186 0.80 2.03 17.11
CA ALA A 186 0.00 2.09 18.33
C ALA A 186 0.82 2.53 19.53
N HIS A 187 2.03 1.98 19.69
CA HIS A 187 2.98 2.40 20.71
C HIS A 187 3.38 3.88 20.55
N GLY A 188 3.48 4.36 19.31
CA GLY A 188 3.75 5.76 18.98
C GLY A 188 2.53 6.69 19.11
N GLY A 189 1.37 6.20 19.56
CA GLY A 189 0.16 7.02 19.78
C GLY A 189 -0.62 7.37 18.52
N LEU A 190 -0.29 6.81 17.34
CA LEU A 190 -1.02 7.08 16.09
C LEU A 190 -2.31 6.26 15.95
N VAL A 191 -2.46 5.17 16.68
CA VAL A 191 -3.67 4.34 16.66
C VAL A 191 -4.61 4.83 17.75
N THR A 192 -5.76 5.32 17.32
CA THR A 192 -6.80 5.89 18.19
C THR A 192 -8.14 5.14 18.02
N TRP A 193 -9.15 5.49 18.81
CA TRP A 193 -10.53 4.99 18.60
C TRP A 193 -11.08 5.38 17.23
N ASP A 194 -10.69 6.56 16.71
CA ASP A 194 -11.06 6.99 15.36
C ASP A 194 -10.49 6.06 14.29
N THR A 195 -9.28 5.51 14.50
CA THR A 195 -8.68 4.51 13.61
C THR A 195 -9.56 3.27 13.51
N ALA A 196 -9.98 2.71 14.64
CA ALA A 196 -10.85 1.53 14.68
C ALA A 196 -12.23 1.80 14.08
N PHE A 197 -12.81 2.96 14.40
CA PHE A 197 -14.13 3.36 13.91
C PHE A 197 -14.12 3.63 12.40
N ALA A 198 -13.09 4.32 11.89
CA ALA A 198 -12.93 4.55 10.47
C ALA A 198 -12.73 3.24 9.68
N ALA A 199 -11.93 2.30 10.18
CA ALA A 199 -11.74 0.99 9.56
C ALA A 199 -13.05 0.17 9.54
N LEU A 200 -13.86 0.26 10.60
CA LEU A 200 -15.16 -0.42 10.68
C LEU A 200 -16.15 0.15 9.64
N ILE A 201 -16.25 1.48 9.53
CA ILE A 201 -17.10 2.14 8.51
C ILE A 201 -16.62 1.81 7.10
N ALA A 202 -15.32 1.72 6.89
CA ALA A 202 -14.74 1.39 5.59
C ALA A 202 -15.04 -0.07 5.16
N PHE A 203 -15.27 -0.98 6.10
CA PHE A 203 -15.40 -2.43 5.86
C PHE A 203 -16.34 -2.82 4.70
N PRO A 204 -17.59 -2.33 4.61
CA PRO A 204 -18.48 -2.65 3.50
C PRO A 204 -17.97 -2.12 2.16
N ILE A 205 -17.36 -0.93 2.15
CA ILE A 205 -16.77 -0.32 0.94
C ILE A 205 -15.59 -1.17 0.45
N LEU A 206 -14.73 -1.60 1.38
CA LEU A 206 -13.60 -2.47 1.09
C LEU A 206 -14.04 -3.82 0.51
N GLY A 207 -15.05 -4.43 1.12
CA GLY A 207 -15.63 -5.70 0.65
C GLY A 207 -16.16 -5.60 -0.77
N LEU A 208 -16.92 -4.54 -1.07
CA LEU A 208 -17.44 -4.27 -2.41
C LEU A 208 -16.31 -4.06 -3.43
N GLY A 209 -15.33 -3.20 -3.11
CA GLY A 209 -14.22 -2.92 -4.02
C GLY A 209 -13.37 -4.16 -4.31
N VAL A 210 -12.99 -4.91 -3.27
CA VAL A 210 -12.21 -6.15 -3.41
C VAL A 210 -12.98 -7.19 -4.22
N TRP A 211 -14.27 -7.35 -4.01
CA TRP A 211 -15.10 -8.28 -4.74
C TRP A 211 -15.21 -7.93 -6.24
N LEU A 212 -15.49 -6.66 -6.54
CA LEU A 212 -15.54 -6.16 -7.93
C LEU A 212 -14.17 -6.32 -8.63
N GLY A 213 -13.08 -5.95 -7.96
CA GLY A 213 -11.73 -6.08 -8.48
C GLY A 213 -11.33 -7.54 -8.71
N GLY A 214 -11.65 -8.42 -7.75
CA GLY A 214 -11.37 -9.85 -7.85
C GLY A 214 -12.09 -10.54 -9.00
N ARG A 215 -13.33 -10.16 -9.29
CA ARG A 215 -14.08 -10.67 -10.46
C ARG A 215 -13.42 -10.29 -11.79
N ARG A 216 -12.88 -9.08 -11.90
CA ARG A 216 -12.21 -8.60 -13.11
C ARG A 216 -10.84 -9.28 -13.33
N PHE A 217 -10.17 -9.73 -12.28
CA PHE A 217 -8.90 -10.47 -12.42
C PHE A 217 -9.03 -11.72 -13.27
N ILE A 218 -10.17 -12.40 -13.22
CA ILE A 218 -10.42 -13.67 -13.93
C ILE A 218 -10.59 -13.47 -15.45
N GLY A 219 -10.88 -12.25 -15.93
CA GLY A 219 -11.29 -12.00 -17.33
C GLY A 219 -10.46 -10.99 -18.11
N THR A 220 -9.41 -10.39 -17.54
CA THR A 220 -8.68 -9.28 -18.20
C THR A 220 -7.17 -9.52 -18.20
N PRO A 221 -6.45 -9.25 -19.31
CA PRO A 221 -5.00 -9.35 -19.34
C PRO A 221 -4.36 -8.43 -18.26
N PRO A 222 -3.45 -8.95 -17.41
CA PRO A 222 -2.88 -8.22 -16.28
C PRO A 222 -2.14 -6.94 -16.67
N VAL A 223 -1.61 -6.89 -17.90
CA VAL A 223 -0.75 -5.80 -18.38
C VAL A 223 -1.48 -4.46 -18.50
N THR A 224 -2.73 -4.46 -18.99
CA THR A 224 -3.48 -3.22 -19.26
C THR A 224 -3.89 -2.53 -17.96
N PHE A 225 -4.37 -3.31 -16.99
CA PHE A 225 -4.81 -2.76 -15.70
C PHE A 225 -3.64 -2.28 -14.85
N ARG A 226 -2.49 -2.98 -14.89
CA ARG A 226 -1.26 -2.54 -14.22
C ARG A 226 -0.85 -1.15 -14.71
N LYS A 227 -0.86 -0.92 -16.02
CA LYS A 227 -0.54 0.41 -16.60
C LYS A 227 -1.48 1.49 -16.08
N PHE A 228 -2.78 1.21 -16.00
CA PHE A 228 -3.76 2.16 -15.46
C PHE A 228 -3.47 2.52 -13.99
N ALA A 229 -3.26 1.52 -13.13
CA ALA A 229 -2.97 1.76 -11.71
C ALA A 229 -1.69 2.55 -11.50
N VAL A 230 -0.64 2.25 -12.27
CA VAL A 230 0.64 2.98 -12.21
C VAL A 230 0.51 4.40 -12.76
N LEU A 231 -0.25 4.61 -13.83
CA LEU A 231 -0.53 5.96 -14.36
C LEU A 231 -1.29 6.81 -13.34
N LEU A 232 -2.29 6.23 -12.66
CA LEU A 232 -3.01 6.90 -11.58
C LEU A 232 -2.06 7.31 -10.44
N LEU A 233 -1.15 6.43 -10.03
CA LEU A 233 -0.13 6.74 -9.01
C LEU A 233 0.77 7.90 -9.45
N LEU A 234 1.18 7.96 -10.72
CA LEU A 234 1.98 9.07 -11.25
C LEU A 234 1.22 10.40 -11.23
N ILE A 235 -0.05 10.39 -11.64
CA ILE A 235 -0.89 11.60 -11.60
C ILE A 235 -1.04 12.09 -10.16
N LEU A 236 -1.39 11.21 -9.22
CA LEU A 236 -1.55 11.55 -7.81
C LEU A 236 -0.24 12.05 -7.19
N SER A 237 0.89 11.41 -7.53
CA SER A 237 2.22 11.84 -7.08
C SER A 237 2.58 13.21 -7.63
N GLY A 238 2.36 13.48 -8.91
CA GLY A 238 2.61 14.78 -9.55
C GLY A 238 1.80 15.89 -8.89
N LEU A 239 0.50 15.67 -8.68
CA LEU A 239 -0.37 16.61 -7.98
C LEU A 239 0.08 16.84 -6.52
N GLY A 240 0.50 15.77 -5.84
CA GLY A 240 1.01 15.85 -4.47
C GLY A 240 2.30 16.67 -4.37
N LEU A 241 3.22 16.53 -5.33
CA LEU A 241 4.44 17.33 -5.40
C LEU A 241 4.13 18.81 -5.65
N ILE A 242 3.24 19.09 -6.61
CA ILE A 242 2.81 20.46 -6.90
C ILE A 242 2.25 21.11 -5.62
N ARG A 243 1.36 20.42 -4.91
CA ARG A 243 0.76 20.92 -3.68
C ARG A 243 1.74 21.02 -2.50
N ALA A 244 2.82 20.24 -2.49
CA ALA A 244 3.85 20.33 -1.46
C ALA A 244 4.79 21.53 -1.68
N ILE A 245 4.94 21.98 -2.94
CA ILE A 245 5.85 23.06 -3.34
C ILE A 245 5.10 24.40 -3.46
N LEU A 246 3.83 24.36 -3.86
CA LEU A 246 2.95 25.53 -4.02
C LEU A 246 1.85 25.47 -2.95
N PRO A 247 2.09 26.02 -1.75
CA PRO A 247 1.14 26.00 -0.63
C PRO A 247 -0.10 26.86 -0.90
#